data_207016cd0838857d81fbd7f091f3f922
#
_entry.id   207016cd0838857d81fbd7f091f3f922
#
_cell.length_a   1.000
_cell.length_b   1.000
_cell.length_c   1.000
_cell.angle_alpha   90.00
_cell.angle_beta   90.00
_cell.angle_gamma   90.00
#
_symmetry.space_group_name_H-M   'P 1'
#
loop_
_entity.id
_entity.type
_entity.pdbx_description
1 polymer ?
#
loop_
_entity_poly.entity_id
_entity_poly.type
_entity_poly.pdbx_seq_one_letter_code
_entity_poly.pdbx_strand_id
1 'polypeptide(L)'
;TTATNAQKYTKTENQRALTAKRMIASLGYPPMQVAIQQVRAMRNCPVNEQDVRRCFDIYGAPVQHIKGSTKKQTAAHSTIDLGVTQIQREQIAEMDLMFYGGSIFLVAILTPLEYSLCIPVKDKGSDQILNAVERVFVEAKGKGYNIQVVKSDNEKSLSTNEIASQLAQSRTSQDHTAPGQHASRAERRIQFIKQKARTIGQLPYKQSKELMRHSVIAANRYTNMQ
;
A
#
# COMPACT_ATOMS: atom_id res chain seq x y z
N THR A 1 -26.68 -9.47 18.37
CA THR A 1 -26.19 -8.08 18.53
C THR A 1 -24.86 -8.07 19.28
N THR A 2 -24.10 -6.95 19.23
CA THR A 2 -22.86 -6.79 19.99
C THR A 2 -23.05 -7.04 21.48
N ALA A 3 -24.18 -6.58 22.05
CA ALA A 3 -24.50 -6.79 23.46
C ALA A 3 -24.68 -8.27 23.79
N THR A 4 -25.39 -9.01 22.95
CA THR A 4 -25.60 -10.46 23.13
C THR A 4 -24.29 -11.24 23.05
N ASN A 5 -23.39 -10.87 22.11
CA ASN A 5 -22.09 -11.50 21.98
C ASN A 5 -21.17 -11.19 23.17
N ALA A 6 -21.20 -9.95 23.67
CA ALA A 6 -20.42 -9.55 24.84
C ALA A 6 -20.81 -10.31 26.12
N GLN A 7 -22.06 -10.73 26.26
CA GLN A 7 -22.54 -11.53 27.41
C GLN A 7 -21.88 -12.93 27.52
N LYS A 8 -21.30 -13.44 26.44
CA LYS A 8 -20.58 -14.72 26.41
C LYS A 8 -19.22 -14.66 27.14
N TYR A 9 -18.73 -13.47 27.42
CA TYR A 9 -17.39 -13.22 27.92
C TYR A 9 -17.41 -12.48 29.26
N THR A 10 -16.41 -12.71 30.07
CA THR A 10 -16.23 -12.01 31.35
C THR A 10 -15.93 -10.52 31.13
N LYS A 11 -16.12 -9.70 32.18
CA LYS A 11 -15.83 -8.27 32.13
C LYS A 11 -14.37 -7.97 31.71
N THR A 12 -13.42 -8.76 32.20
CA THR A 12 -12.00 -8.63 31.84
C THR A 12 -11.75 -8.97 30.37
N GLU A 13 -12.36 -10.03 29.86
CA GLU A 13 -12.24 -10.44 28.46
C GLU A 13 -12.86 -9.41 27.51
N ASN A 14 -13.99 -8.82 27.88
CA ASN A 14 -14.61 -7.72 27.14
C ASN A 14 -13.69 -6.50 27.08
N GLN A 15 -13.01 -6.15 28.19
CA GLN A 15 -12.07 -5.05 28.22
C GLN A 15 -10.84 -5.32 27.33
N ARG A 16 -10.33 -6.55 27.31
CA ARG A 16 -9.22 -6.96 26.45
C ARG A 16 -9.64 -6.96 24.97
N ALA A 17 -10.85 -7.42 24.65
CA ALA A 17 -11.40 -7.34 23.29
C ALA A 17 -11.56 -5.88 22.83
N LEU A 18 -11.94 -4.95 23.72
CA LEU A 18 -11.99 -3.52 23.40
C LEU A 18 -10.59 -2.93 23.10
N THR A 19 -9.58 -3.36 23.86
CA THR A 19 -8.18 -2.99 23.58
C THR A 19 -7.73 -3.53 22.21
N ALA A 20 -8.08 -4.78 21.90
CA ALA A 20 -7.82 -5.38 20.59
C ALA A 20 -8.52 -4.59 19.47
N LYS A 21 -9.76 -4.14 19.67
CA LYS A 21 -10.48 -3.29 18.70
C LYS A 21 -9.76 -1.99 18.39
N ARG A 22 -9.24 -1.30 19.41
CA ARG A 22 -8.47 -0.07 19.24
C ARG A 22 -7.17 -0.33 18.49
N MET A 23 -6.49 -1.42 18.80
CA MET A 23 -5.27 -1.84 18.10
C MET A 23 -5.55 -2.20 16.64
N ILE A 24 -6.61 -2.95 16.33
CA ILE A 24 -7.02 -3.27 14.95
C ILE A 24 -7.30 -1.98 14.16
N ALA A 25 -7.89 -0.97 14.79
CA ALA A 25 -8.10 0.32 14.16
C ALA A 25 -6.76 1.02 13.83
N SER A 26 -5.80 1.03 14.75
CA SER A 26 -4.47 1.60 14.52
C SER A 26 -3.67 0.85 13.44
N LEU A 27 -3.93 -0.44 13.25
CA LEU A 27 -3.35 -1.28 12.19
C LEU A 27 -4.06 -1.13 10.83
N GLY A 28 -5.00 -0.18 10.68
CA GLY A 28 -5.71 0.09 9.43
C GLY A 28 -6.77 -0.96 9.08
N TYR A 29 -7.44 -1.49 10.08
CA TYR A 29 -8.56 -2.43 9.97
C TYR A 29 -8.25 -3.69 9.14
N PRO A 30 -7.18 -4.45 9.47
CA PRO A 30 -6.88 -5.69 8.77
C PRO A 30 -7.96 -6.74 8.98
N PRO A 31 -8.11 -7.74 8.08
CA PRO A 31 -8.92 -8.92 8.34
C PRO A 31 -8.34 -9.72 9.51
N MET A 32 -9.18 -10.57 10.13
CA MET A 32 -8.83 -11.27 11.38
C MET A 32 -7.50 -12.03 11.30
N GLN A 33 -7.25 -12.78 10.23
CA GLN A 33 -6.02 -13.57 10.08
C GLN A 33 -4.78 -12.69 10.00
N VAL A 34 -4.84 -11.58 9.26
CA VAL A 34 -3.74 -10.63 9.15
C VAL A 34 -3.52 -9.93 10.49
N ALA A 35 -4.58 -9.55 11.22
CA ALA A 35 -4.46 -8.97 12.57
C ALA A 35 -3.73 -9.92 13.52
N ILE A 36 -4.06 -11.22 13.49
CA ILE A 36 -3.41 -12.26 14.30
C ILE A 36 -1.93 -12.37 13.95
N GLN A 37 -1.57 -12.42 12.67
CA GLN A 37 -0.18 -12.48 12.24
C GLN A 37 0.62 -11.27 12.71
N GLN A 38 0.05 -10.07 12.59
CA GLN A 38 0.69 -8.82 13.03
C GLN A 38 0.89 -8.80 14.55
N VAL A 39 -0.10 -9.22 15.32
CA VAL A 39 0.01 -9.33 16.80
C VAL A 39 1.11 -10.31 17.21
N ARG A 40 1.22 -11.46 16.54
CA ARG A 40 2.28 -12.44 16.79
C ARG A 40 3.68 -11.90 16.49
N ALA A 41 3.80 -11.07 15.46
CA ALA A 41 5.08 -10.48 15.04
C ALA A 41 5.54 -9.31 15.95
N MET A 42 4.62 -8.71 16.71
CA MET A 42 4.93 -7.56 17.57
C MET A 42 5.55 -8.00 18.89
N ARG A 43 6.72 -7.44 19.24
CA ARG A 43 7.30 -7.59 20.58
C ARG A 43 6.50 -6.76 21.59
N ASN A 44 6.26 -7.31 22.78
CA ASN A 44 5.54 -6.64 23.87
C ASN A 44 4.12 -6.14 23.49
N CYS A 45 3.42 -6.89 22.66
CA CYS A 45 2.05 -6.56 22.29
C CYS A 45 1.12 -6.69 23.51
N PRO A 46 0.31 -5.66 23.85
CA PRO A 46 -0.63 -5.72 24.98
C PRO A 46 -1.82 -6.64 24.70
N VAL A 47 -1.97 -7.10 23.47
CA VAL A 47 -3.08 -7.91 22.97
C VAL A 47 -2.52 -9.24 22.44
N ASN A 48 -3.22 -10.33 22.72
CA ASN A 48 -2.88 -11.65 22.19
C ASN A 48 -3.87 -12.09 21.10
N GLU A 49 -3.60 -13.24 20.48
CA GLU A 49 -4.44 -13.81 19.43
C GLU A 49 -5.89 -14.04 19.87
N GLN A 50 -6.08 -14.52 21.11
CA GLN A 50 -7.43 -14.78 21.64
C GLN A 50 -8.24 -13.50 21.80
N ASP A 51 -7.59 -12.40 22.20
CA ASP A 51 -8.24 -11.10 22.30
C ASP A 51 -8.68 -10.57 20.95
N VAL A 52 -7.89 -10.83 19.89
CA VAL A 52 -8.28 -10.53 18.51
C VAL A 52 -9.49 -11.37 18.10
N ARG A 53 -9.50 -12.67 18.35
CA ARG A 53 -10.64 -13.57 18.04
C ARG A 53 -11.90 -13.11 18.75
N ARG A 54 -11.83 -12.83 20.07
CA ARG A 54 -12.93 -12.28 20.86
C ARG A 54 -13.44 -10.95 20.31
N CYS A 55 -12.52 -10.08 19.87
CA CYS A 55 -12.90 -8.82 19.26
C CYS A 55 -13.75 -9.01 18.02
N PHE A 56 -13.37 -9.92 17.13
CA PHE A 56 -14.16 -10.23 15.93
C PHE A 56 -15.48 -10.97 16.26
N ASP A 57 -15.53 -11.81 17.29
CA ASP A 57 -16.79 -12.45 17.72
C ASP A 57 -17.77 -11.43 18.32
N ILE A 58 -17.29 -10.51 19.15
CA ILE A 58 -18.14 -9.51 19.81
C ILE A 58 -18.59 -8.41 18.83
N TYR A 59 -17.66 -7.84 18.06
CA TYR A 59 -17.89 -6.63 17.25
C TYR A 59 -18.07 -6.92 15.77
N GLY A 60 -17.79 -8.14 15.31
CA GLY A 60 -17.79 -8.50 13.90
C GLY A 60 -16.58 -7.93 13.13
N ALA A 61 -16.59 -8.16 11.82
CA ALA A 61 -15.60 -7.58 10.93
C ALA A 61 -15.75 -6.04 10.89
N PRO A 62 -14.63 -5.28 10.89
CA PRO A 62 -14.69 -3.82 10.83
C PRO A 62 -15.42 -3.36 9.56
N VAL A 63 -16.44 -2.53 9.71
CA VAL A 63 -17.22 -1.98 8.60
C VAL A 63 -16.33 -1.21 7.62
N GLN A 64 -15.31 -0.55 8.13
CA GLN A 64 -14.29 0.17 7.35
C GLN A 64 -13.56 -0.76 6.39
N HIS A 65 -13.20 -1.97 6.84
CA HIS A 65 -12.59 -2.98 5.98
C HIS A 65 -13.54 -3.43 4.87
N ILE A 66 -14.79 -3.76 5.21
CA ILE A 66 -15.81 -4.20 4.25
C ILE A 66 -16.03 -3.12 3.18
N LYS A 67 -16.28 -1.88 3.60
CA LYS A 67 -16.49 -0.74 2.68
C LYS A 67 -15.27 -0.45 1.81
N GLY A 68 -14.04 -0.54 2.38
CA GLY A 68 -12.80 -0.32 1.64
C GLY A 68 -12.50 -1.44 0.63
N SER A 69 -12.94 -2.66 0.93
CA SER A 69 -12.71 -3.85 0.08
C SER A 69 -13.75 -4.00 -1.03
N THR A 70 -14.89 -3.30 -0.95
CA THR A 70 -15.94 -3.38 -1.96
C THR A 70 -15.44 -2.80 -3.28
N LYS A 71 -15.29 -3.65 -4.29
CA LYS A 71 -14.93 -3.29 -5.67
C LYS A 71 -16.05 -3.71 -6.62
N LYS A 72 -16.24 -2.93 -7.68
CA LYS A 72 -17.01 -3.39 -8.83
C LYS A 72 -16.29 -4.61 -9.41
N GLN A 73 -16.96 -5.77 -9.48
CA GLN A 73 -16.37 -6.95 -10.09
C GLN A 73 -16.10 -6.66 -11.58
N THR A 74 -14.82 -6.60 -11.94
CA THR A 74 -14.35 -6.73 -13.32
C THR A 74 -14.14 -8.22 -13.58
N ALA A 75 -14.49 -8.67 -14.77
CA ALA A 75 -14.30 -10.06 -15.18
C ALA A 75 -12.86 -10.51 -14.89
N ALA A 76 -12.72 -11.68 -14.28
CA ALA A 76 -11.42 -12.24 -13.97
C ALA A 76 -10.69 -12.56 -15.27
N HIS A 77 -9.64 -11.81 -15.60
CA HIS A 77 -8.66 -12.27 -16.57
C HIS A 77 -7.81 -13.34 -15.90
N SER A 78 -7.90 -14.58 -16.39
CA SER A 78 -6.99 -15.65 -16.00
C SER A 78 -5.61 -15.33 -16.59
N THR A 79 -4.74 -14.72 -15.81
CA THR A 79 -3.31 -14.71 -16.12
C THR A 79 -2.75 -16.06 -15.71
N ILE A 80 -2.33 -16.85 -16.70
CA ILE A 80 -1.47 -18.01 -16.46
C ILE A 80 -0.15 -17.45 -15.93
N ASP A 81 0.07 -17.61 -14.63
CA ASP A 81 1.34 -17.26 -13.99
C ASP A 81 2.33 -18.37 -14.40
N LEU A 82 3.01 -18.16 -15.51
CA LEU A 82 4.17 -18.95 -15.86
C LEU A 82 5.24 -18.62 -14.81
N GLY A 83 5.32 -19.45 -13.77
CA GLY A 83 6.28 -19.35 -12.70
C GLY A 83 7.72 -19.42 -13.22
N VAL A 84 8.23 -18.30 -13.71
CA VAL A 84 9.65 -18.12 -13.98
C VAL A 84 10.30 -17.75 -12.65
N THR A 85 10.79 -18.75 -11.94
CA THR A 85 11.70 -18.58 -10.81
C THR A 85 13.07 -18.11 -11.31
N GLN A 86 13.14 -16.97 -11.96
CA GLN A 86 14.40 -16.25 -12.07
C GLN A 86 14.58 -15.47 -10.77
N ILE A 87 15.58 -15.86 -9.99
CA ILE A 87 16.13 -15.01 -8.93
C ILE A 87 16.62 -13.76 -9.65
N GLN A 88 15.77 -12.76 -9.75
CA GLN A 88 16.14 -11.47 -10.31
C GLN A 88 17.18 -10.86 -9.38
N ARG A 89 18.45 -10.94 -9.78
CA ARG A 89 19.56 -10.26 -9.11
C ARG A 89 19.52 -8.74 -9.34
N GLU A 90 18.78 -8.29 -10.34
CA GLU A 90 18.65 -6.88 -10.68
C GLU A 90 17.71 -6.14 -9.74
N GLN A 91 18.17 -4.99 -9.28
CA GLN A 91 17.40 -4.11 -8.42
C GLN A 91 16.57 -3.17 -9.30
N ILE A 92 15.28 -3.48 -9.41
CA ILE A 92 14.35 -2.82 -10.32
C ILE A 92 13.38 -1.94 -9.53
N ALA A 93 13.10 -0.75 -10.03
CA ALA A 93 12.02 0.10 -9.57
C ALA A 93 10.91 0.13 -10.62
N GLU A 94 9.74 -0.45 -10.33
CA GLU A 94 8.54 -0.27 -11.16
C GLU A 94 7.80 0.98 -10.70
N MET A 95 7.61 1.95 -11.60
CA MET A 95 7.02 3.25 -11.28
C MET A 95 5.75 3.51 -12.07
N ASP A 96 4.74 4.08 -11.41
CA ASP A 96 3.49 4.49 -12.04
C ASP A 96 2.84 5.65 -11.26
N LEU A 97 1.98 6.44 -11.94
CA LEU A 97 1.26 7.54 -11.33
C LEU A 97 -0.09 7.11 -10.77
N MET A 98 -0.30 7.42 -9.52
CA MET A 98 -1.56 7.17 -8.83
C MET A 98 -2.33 8.46 -8.59
N PHE A 99 -3.62 8.46 -8.94
CA PHE A 99 -4.56 9.55 -8.66
C PHE A 99 -5.52 9.15 -7.55
N TYR A 100 -5.57 9.94 -6.48
CA TYR A 100 -6.47 9.70 -5.36
C TYR A 100 -6.85 10.99 -4.64
N GLY A 101 -8.15 11.22 -4.44
CA GLY A 101 -8.66 12.38 -3.71
C GLY A 101 -8.24 13.74 -4.28
N GLY A 102 -8.11 13.85 -5.60
CA GLY A 102 -7.63 15.07 -6.29
C GLY A 102 -6.15 15.36 -6.07
N SER A 103 -5.37 14.39 -5.57
CA SER A 103 -3.92 14.43 -5.43
C SER A 103 -3.25 13.42 -6.35
N ILE A 104 -2.02 13.72 -6.74
CA ILE A 104 -1.17 12.87 -7.58
C ILE A 104 -0.05 12.32 -6.72
N PHE A 105 0.30 11.05 -6.94
CA PHE A 105 1.41 10.37 -6.26
C PHE A 105 2.21 9.59 -7.28
N LEU A 106 3.53 9.65 -7.20
CA LEU A 106 4.41 8.68 -7.85
C LEU A 106 4.51 7.47 -6.91
N VAL A 107 4.13 6.30 -7.40
CA VAL A 107 4.28 5.03 -6.69
C VAL A 107 5.42 4.27 -7.33
N ALA A 108 6.41 3.88 -6.54
CA ALA A 108 7.53 3.06 -6.97
C ALA A 108 7.58 1.78 -6.15
N ILE A 109 7.76 0.62 -6.79
CA ILE A 109 7.96 -0.66 -6.14
C ILE A 109 9.38 -1.12 -6.39
N LEU A 110 10.11 -1.38 -5.31
CA LEU A 110 11.49 -1.84 -5.33
C LEU A 110 11.51 -3.37 -5.28
N THR A 111 11.94 -4.02 -6.37
CA THR A 111 12.03 -5.47 -6.50
C THR A 111 13.50 -5.91 -6.41
N PRO A 112 13.86 -6.97 -5.65
CA PRO A 112 12.98 -8.01 -5.09
C PRO A 112 12.41 -7.73 -3.70
N LEU A 113 12.64 -6.57 -3.08
CA LEU A 113 12.21 -6.26 -1.72
C LEU A 113 10.68 -6.14 -1.57
N GLU A 114 9.94 -6.00 -2.68
CA GLU A 114 8.50 -5.69 -2.70
C GLU A 114 8.12 -4.45 -1.86
N TYR A 115 9.12 -3.59 -1.59
CA TYR A 115 8.94 -2.37 -0.82
C TYR A 115 8.41 -1.25 -1.71
N SER A 116 7.35 -0.58 -1.29
CA SER A 116 6.74 0.50 -2.05
C SER A 116 7.03 1.88 -1.46
N LEU A 117 7.35 2.81 -2.33
CA LEU A 117 7.45 4.24 -2.04
C LEU A 117 6.24 4.95 -2.66
N CYS A 118 5.68 5.92 -1.95
CA CYS A 118 4.55 6.71 -2.42
C CYS A 118 4.84 8.18 -2.19
N ILE A 119 5.28 8.86 -3.23
CA ILE A 119 5.74 10.25 -3.20
C ILE A 119 4.62 11.16 -3.70
N PRO A 120 4.12 12.12 -2.90
CA PRO A 120 3.13 13.08 -3.37
C PRO A 120 3.75 14.03 -4.39
N VAL A 121 3.03 14.27 -5.48
CA VAL A 121 3.41 15.16 -6.58
C VAL A 121 2.39 16.29 -6.65
N LYS A 122 2.85 17.52 -6.92
CA LYS A 122 1.97 18.69 -6.96
C LYS A 122 1.10 18.71 -8.22
N ASP A 123 1.73 18.46 -9.36
CA ASP A 123 1.10 18.42 -10.69
C ASP A 123 1.86 17.46 -11.62
N LYS A 124 1.43 17.31 -12.87
CA LYS A 124 2.07 16.46 -13.89
C LYS A 124 3.21 17.16 -14.65
N GLY A 125 3.68 18.30 -14.20
CA GLY A 125 4.82 18.99 -14.83
C GLY A 125 6.10 18.15 -14.74
N SER A 126 6.93 18.22 -15.80
CA SER A 126 8.18 17.44 -15.89
C SER A 126 9.05 17.62 -14.64
N ASP A 127 9.24 18.85 -14.18
CA ASP A 127 10.05 19.15 -13.00
C ASP A 127 9.53 18.48 -11.73
N GLN A 128 8.20 18.45 -11.55
CA GLN A 128 7.57 17.85 -10.38
C GLN A 128 7.71 16.33 -10.38
N ILE A 129 7.58 15.72 -11.54
CA ILE A 129 7.79 14.28 -11.73
C ILE A 129 9.28 13.94 -11.55
N LEU A 130 10.19 14.71 -12.14
CA LEU A 130 11.64 14.55 -11.98
C LEU A 130 12.04 14.59 -10.51
N ASN A 131 11.62 15.61 -9.77
CA ASN A 131 11.86 15.72 -8.32
C ASN A 131 11.31 14.52 -7.54
N ALA A 132 10.14 13.98 -7.95
CA ALA A 132 9.58 12.81 -7.31
C ALA A 132 10.40 11.54 -7.60
N VAL A 133 10.89 11.38 -8.82
CA VAL A 133 11.80 10.29 -9.22
C VAL A 133 13.11 10.38 -8.42
N GLU A 134 13.73 11.56 -8.34
CA GLU A 134 14.93 11.76 -7.52
C GLU A 134 14.73 11.38 -6.06
N ARG A 135 13.60 11.75 -5.47
CA ARG A 135 13.25 11.35 -4.11
C ARG A 135 13.14 9.84 -3.96
N VAL A 136 12.60 9.13 -4.95
CA VAL A 136 12.57 7.65 -4.95
C VAL A 136 13.99 7.10 -4.89
N PHE A 137 14.93 7.63 -5.68
CA PHE A 137 16.33 7.21 -5.67
C PHE A 137 17.02 7.49 -4.32
N VAL A 138 16.82 8.69 -3.77
CA VAL A 138 17.38 9.06 -2.46
C VAL A 138 16.84 8.14 -1.35
N GLU A 139 15.54 7.89 -1.32
CA GLU A 139 14.92 7.02 -0.30
C GLU A 139 15.35 5.56 -0.47
N ALA A 140 15.47 5.06 -1.71
CA ALA A 140 15.96 3.72 -2.01
C ALA A 140 17.42 3.56 -1.55
N LYS A 141 18.28 4.52 -1.90
CA LYS A 141 19.69 4.53 -1.52
C LYS A 141 19.87 4.61 0.00
N GLY A 142 19.06 5.40 0.68
CA GLY A 142 19.05 5.48 2.15
C GLY A 142 18.71 4.15 2.84
N LYS A 143 18.08 3.22 2.12
CA LYS A 143 17.78 1.85 2.56
C LYS A 143 18.79 0.80 2.07
N GLY A 144 19.89 1.25 1.45
CA GLY A 144 20.91 0.37 0.88
C GLY A 144 20.49 -0.28 -0.45
N TYR A 145 19.45 0.26 -1.12
CA TYR A 145 18.96 -0.26 -2.38
C TYR A 145 19.45 0.61 -3.55
N ASN A 146 20.12 0.00 -4.51
CA ASN A 146 20.67 0.69 -5.68
C ASN A 146 19.86 0.32 -6.94
N ILE A 147 19.00 1.22 -7.39
CA ILE A 147 18.14 1.00 -8.55
C ILE A 147 19.00 0.90 -9.81
N GLN A 148 18.94 -0.24 -10.49
CA GLN A 148 19.68 -0.50 -11.74
C GLN A 148 18.77 -0.32 -12.96
N VAL A 149 17.49 -0.64 -12.82
CA VAL A 149 16.51 -0.57 -13.89
C VAL A 149 15.25 0.13 -13.38
N VAL A 150 14.76 1.09 -14.14
CA VAL A 150 13.43 1.69 -13.94
C VAL A 150 12.48 1.15 -15.00
N LYS A 151 11.39 0.51 -14.55
CA LYS A 151 10.27 0.10 -15.42
C LYS A 151 9.11 1.06 -15.22
N SER A 152 8.62 1.63 -16.29
CA SER A 152 7.44 2.50 -16.28
C SER A 152 6.51 2.16 -17.45
N ASP A 153 5.22 2.42 -17.28
CA ASP A 153 4.31 2.45 -18.40
C ASP A 153 4.67 3.64 -19.32
N ASN A 154 4.29 3.56 -20.59
CA ASN A 154 4.57 4.57 -21.63
C ASN A 154 3.81 5.90 -21.37
N GLU A 155 3.60 6.26 -20.11
CA GLU A 155 3.01 7.55 -19.76
C GLU A 155 4.01 8.67 -20.09
N LYS A 156 3.58 9.63 -20.95
CA LYS A 156 4.41 10.73 -21.46
C LYS A 156 5.16 11.48 -20.35
N SER A 157 4.56 11.58 -19.18
CA SER A 157 5.15 12.28 -18.02
C SER A 157 6.35 11.55 -17.39
N LEU A 158 6.49 10.23 -17.58
CA LEU A 158 7.62 9.42 -17.10
C LEU A 158 8.64 9.13 -18.23
N SER A 159 8.33 9.49 -19.47
CA SER A 159 9.15 9.22 -20.66
C SER A 159 9.79 10.51 -21.23
N THR A 160 10.03 11.51 -20.39
CA THR A 160 10.67 12.77 -20.84
C THR A 160 12.17 12.60 -20.98
N ASN A 161 12.78 13.38 -21.91
CA ASN A 161 14.24 13.39 -22.14
C ASN A 161 15.01 13.77 -20.86
N GLU A 162 14.43 14.62 -20.01
CA GLU A 162 15.01 15.05 -18.74
C GLU A 162 15.15 13.88 -17.77
N ILE A 163 14.09 13.06 -17.63
CA ILE A 163 14.12 11.85 -16.80
C ILE A 163 15.11 10.85 -17.37
N ALA A 164 15.12 10.62 -18.68
CA ALA A 164 16.09 9.73 -19.32
C ALA A 164 17.54 10.19 -19.07
N SER A 165 17.82 11.49 -19.16
CA SER A 165 19.15 12.07 -18.88
C SER A 165 19.55 11.87 -17.40
N GLN A 166 18.62 12.07 -16.48
CA GLN A 166 18.86 11.88 -15.03
C GLN A 166 19.13 10.40 -14.70
N LEU A 167 18.37 9.50 -15.30
CA LEU A 167 18.57 8.05 -15.13
C LEU A 167 19.93 7.62 -15.68
N ALA A 168 20.33 8.14 -16.84
CA ALA A 168 21.63 7.86 -17.44
C ALA A 168 22.80 8.36 -16.54
N GLN A 169 22.67 9.55 -15.93
CA GLN A 169 23.64 10.05 -14.95
C GLN A 169 23.74 9.13 -13.72
N SER A 170 22.63 8.55 -13.31
CA SER A 170 22.57 7.58 -12.19
C SER A 170 23.03 6.17 -12.58
N ARG A 171 23.47 5.95 -13.82
CA ARG A 171 23.80 4.62 -14.40
C ARG A 171 22.63 3.63 -14.31
N THR A 172 21.42 4.13 -14.43
CA THR A 172 20.19 3.34 -14.37
C THR A 172 19.62 3.23 -15.78
N SER A 173 19.30 2.03 -16.21
CA SER A 173 18.60 1.81 -17.48
C SER A 173 17.11 2.05 -17.32
N GLN A 174 16.48 2.59 -18.37
CA GLN A 174 15.02 2.74 -18.44
C GLN A 174 14.47 1.65 -19.37
N ASP A 175 13.51 0.89 -18.87
CA ASP A 175 12.80 -0.12 -19.65
C ASP A 175 11.32 0.29 -19.73
N HIS A 176 10.86 0.54 -20.95
CA HIS A 176 9.45 0.83 -21.21
C HIS A 176 8.73 -0.47 -21.51
N THR A 177 7.72 -0.76 -20.73
CA THR A 177 6.84 -1.91 -20.98
C THR A 177 6.19 -1.77 -22.37
N ALA A 178 6.20 -2.85 -23.14
CA ALA A 178 5.58 -2.86 -24.47
C ALA A 178 4.10 -2.46 -24.40
N PRO A 179 3.57 -1.80 -25.43
CA PRO A 179 2.16 -1.41 -25.49
C PRO A 179 1.25 -2.61 -25.21
N GLY A 180 0.42 -2.50 -24.16
CA GLY A 180 -0.47 -3.58 -23.71
C GLY A 180 0.09 -4.49 -22.59
N GLN A 181 1.35 -4.37 -22.24
CA GLN A 181 1.91 -4.96 -21.02
C GLN A 181 2.01 -3.85 -19.96
N HIS A 182 1.07 -3.83 -19.05
CA HIS A 182 1.09 -2.89 -17.94
C HIS A 182 2.16 -3.27 -16.90
N ALA A 183 2.67 -2.30 -16.16
CA ALA A 183 3.49 -2.51 -14.97
C ALA A 183 2.60 -3.18 -13.88
N SER A 184 2.36 -4.48 -14.06
CA SER A 184 1.32 -5.23 -13.32
C SER A 184 1.52 -5.22 -11.80
N ARG A 185 2.76 -5.07 -11.34
CA ARG A 185 3.08 -4.97 -9.91
C ARG A 185 2.73 -3.59 -9.37
N ALA A 186 3.15 -2.52 -10.08
CA ALA A 186 2.85 -1.15 -9.69
C ALA A 186 1.33 -0.93 -9.67
N GLU A 187 0.62 -1.40 -10.69
CA GLU A 187 -0.84 -1.29 -10.77
C GLU A 187 -1.54 -2.04 -9.62
N ARG A 188 -1.15 -3.28 -9.33
CA ARG A 188 -1.67 -4.05 -8.19
C ARG A 188 -1.41 -3.35 -6.85
N ARG A 189 -0.21 -2.79 -6.67
CA ARG A 189 0.15 -2.05 -5.47
C ARG A 189 -0.69 -0.78 -5.33
N ILE A 190 -0.87 -0.03 -6.40
CA ILE A 190 -1.73 1.15 -6.46
C ILE A 190 -3.17 0.80 -6.06
N GLN A 191 -3.73 -0.29 -6.59
CA GLN A 191 -5.06 -0.73 -6.23
C GLN A 191 -5.17 -1.05 -4.73
N PHE A 192 -4.16 -1.72 -4.18
CA PHE A 192 -4.12 -2.08 -2.75
C PHE A 192 -4.00 -0.82 -1.86
N ILE A 193 -3.12 0.12 -2.21
CA ILE A 193 -2.99 1.40 -1.51
C ILE A 193 -4.31 2.17 -1.55
N LYS A 194 -4.97 2.28 -2.70
CA LYS A 194 -6.28 2.93 -2.85
C LYS A 194 -7.35 2.27 -1.98
N GLN A 195 -7.37 0.95 -1.91
CA GLN A 195 -8.30 0.21 -1.06
C GLN A 195 -8.06 0.52 0.42
N LYS A 196 -6.80 0.44 0.87
CA LYS A 196 -6.41 0.76 2.24
C LYS A 196 -6.67 2.22 2.60
N ALA A 197 -6.34 3.15 1.72
CA ALA A 197 -6.59 4.58 1.92
C ALA A 197 -8.09 4.86 2.10
N ARG A 198 -8.96 4.20 1.31
CA ARG A 198 -10.43 4.28 1.49
C ARG A 198 -10.88 3.71 2.84
N THR A 199 -10.26 2.62 3.29
CA THR A 199 -10.59 2.02 4.59
C THR A 199 -10.18 2.94 5.75
N ILE A 200 -8.97 3.50 5.71
CA ILE A 200 -8.44 4.43 6.72
C ILE A 200 -9.23 5.75 6.69
N GLY A 201 -9.58 6.21 5.50
CA GLY A 201 -10.30 7.46 5.27
C GLY A 201 -11.81 7.39 5.52
N GLN A 202 -12.36 6.35 6.14
CA GLN A 202 -13.80 6.26 6.48
C GLN A 202 -14.11 7.10 7.72
N LEU A 203 -14.27 8.39 7.52
CA LEU A 203 -14.65 9.35 8.57
C LEU A 203 -16.10 9.81 8.37
N PRO A 204 -16.80 10.17 9.44
CA PRO A 204 -18.22 10.61 9.38
C PRO A 204 -18.39 12.00 8.73
N TYR A 205 -17.31 12.67 8.36
CA TYR A 205 -17.32 14.01 7.76
C TYR A 205 -16.51 14.04 6.46
N LYS A 206 -16.75 15.06 5.63
CA LYS A 206 -16.03 15.27 4.36
C LYS A 206 -14.54 15.53 4.65
N GLN A 207 -13.70 14.73 4.05
CA GLN A 207 -12.25 14.83 4.24
C GLN A 207 -11.65 15.98 3.44
N SER A 208 -10.68 16.67 4.05
CA SER A 208 -9.81 17.60 3.32
C SER A 208 -8.88 16.86 2.37
N LYS A 209 -8.40 17.55 1.34
CA LYS A 209 -7.41 17.00 0.39
C LYS A 209 -6.12 16.54 1.11
N GLU A 210 -5.71 17.28 2.12
CA GLU A 210 -4.52 16.97 2.92
C GLU A 210 -4.72 15.68 3.75
N LEU A 211 -5.87 15.52 4.40
CA LEU A 211 -6.20 14.31 5.14
C LEU A 211 -6.23 13.07 4.23
N MET A 212 -6.74 13.21 3.00
CA MET A 212 -6.70 12.14 2.00
C MET A 212 -5.26 11.79 1.60
N ARG A 213 -4.35 12.79 1.48
CA ARG A 213 -2.92 12.53 1.24
C ARG A 213 -2.29 11.75 2.39
N HIS A 214 -2.57 12.12 3.63
CA HIS A 214 -2.10 11.39 4.81
C HIS A 214 -2.63 9.95 4.85
N SER A 215 -3.89 9.73 4.48
CA SER A 215 -4.47 8.39 4.38
C SER A 215 -3.75 7.51 3.37
N VAL A 216 -3.33 8.07 2.23
CA VAL A 216 -2.53 7.36 1.22
C VAL A 216 -1.15 7.00 1.76
N ILE A 217 -0.45 7.94 2.39
CA ILE A 217 0.88 7.70 2.97
C ILE A 217 0.81 6.63 4.08
N ALA A 218 -0.20 6.72 4.95
CA ALA A 218 -0.45 5.71 5.97
C ALA A 218 -0.75 4.34 5.33
N ALA A 219 -1.61 4.29 4.31
CA ALA A 219 -1.94 3.07 3.57
C ALA A 219 -0.68 2.41 2.97
N ASN A 220 0.22 3.21 2.38
CA ASN A 220 1.48 2.69 1.84
C ASN A 220 2.39 2.11 2.95
N ARG A 221 2.49 2.78 4.09
CA ARG A 221 3.25 2.25 5.25
C ARG A 221 2.72 0.90 5.71
N TYR A 222 1.38 0.75 5.87
CA TYR A 222 0.77 -0.53 6.23
C TYR A 222 1.01 -1.62 5.17
N THR A 223 1.07 -1.25 3.90
CA THR A 223 1.36 -2.19 2.82
C THR A 223 2.78 -2.75 2.92
N ASN A 224 3.74 -1.94 3.34
CA ASN A 224 5.14 -2.35 3.51
C ASN A 224 5.38 -3.18 4.80
N MET A 225 4.39 -3.25 5.69
CA MET A 225 4.47 -4.05 6.93
C MET A 225 3.91 -5.46 6.77
N GLN A 226 3.37 -5.79 5.61
CA GLN A 226 2.81 -7.12 5.29
C GLN A 226 3.80 -7.96 4.52
#